data_edc08c79ee32aa0753cec5d54a2ff811
#
_entry.id   edc08c79ee32aa0753cec5d54a2ff811
#
_cell.length_a   1.000
_cell.length_b   1.000
_cell.length_c   1.000
_cell.angle_alpha   90.00
_cell.angle_beta   90.00
_cell.angle_gamma   90.00
#
_symmetry.space_group_name_H-M   'P 1'
#
loop_
_entity.id
_entity.type
_entity.pdbx_description
1 polymer ?
#
loop_
_entity_poly.entity_id
_entity_poly.type
_entity_poly.pdbx_seq_one_letter_code
_entity_poly.pdbx_strand_id
1 'polypeptide(L)'
;EHGLLTLEGLTDCVSDGSEKKLTGLSHQTGENETKQLAENADYTASYSNNVHPYTLTPDDEGFDSEKAPKVTLYGTGNYCGKAEHYFTISENAAAAPSITTSSLPDGKVGEAYSQTLTADGTAPITWSINEGSLPAGLRLNSTTGEISGTPAAEGTASFTVKAANSAGSGTK
;
A
#
# COMPACT_ATOMS: atom_id res chain seq x y z
N GLU A 1 23.64 1.30 -35.62
CA GLU A 1 22.81 0.20 -35.07
C GLU A 1 22.11 0.71 -33.82
N HIS A 2 20.79 0.70 -33.82
CA HIS A 2 19.99 1.13 -32.64
C HIS A 2 19.80 -0.10 -31.75
N GLY A 3 20.63 -0.25 -30.73
CA GLY A 3 20.47 -1.29 -29.74
C GLY A 3 19.21 -1.07 -28.89
N LEU A 4 18.63 -2.16 -28.38
CA LEU A 4 17.46 -2.12 -27.52
C LEU A 4 17.81 -1.52 -26.16
N LEU A 5 17.02 -0.54 -25.69
CA LEU A 5 17.08 -0.03 -24.34
C LEU A 5 16.14 -0.86 -23.44
N THR A 6 16.64 -1.32 -22.31
CA THR A 6 15.84 -2.00 -21.28
C THR A 6 15.74 -1.11 -20.05
N LEU A 7 14.51 -0.86 -19.62
CA LEU A 7 14.18 -0.10 -18.40
C LEU A 7 13.95 -1.08 -17.24
N GLU A 8 14.58 -0.84 -16.11
CA GLU A 8 14.44 -1.67 -14.92
C GLU A 8 13.71 -0.90 -13.82
N GLY A 9 12.86 -1.60 -13.06
CA GLY A 9 12.17 -1.04 -11.89
C GLY A 9 10.88 -0.27 -12.14
N LEU A 10 10.38 -0.21 -13.40
CA LEU A 10 9.14 0.50 -13.75
C LEU A 10 8.09 -0.41 -14.43
N THR A 11 8.16 -1.72 -14.24
CA THR A 11 7.14 -2.64 -14.73
C THR A 11 6.14 -2.92 -13.61
N ASP A 12 4.84 -2.77 -13.91
CA ASP A 12 3.71 -3.13 -13.04
C ASP A 12 3.84 -2.66 -11.58
N CYS A 13 4.07 -1.36 -11.41
CA CYS A 13 4.19 -0.75 -10.10
C CYS A 13 2.85 -0.73 -9.36
N VAL A 14 2.90 -0.98 -8.04
CA VAL A 14 1.76 -0.84 -7.13
C VAL A 14 1.89 0.48 -6.37
N SER A 15 0.79 1.21 -6.21
CA SER A 15 0.76 2.46 -5.45
C SER A 15 0.93 2.17 -3.95
N ASP A 16 1.96 2.72 -3.35
CA ASP A 16 2.26 2.66 -1.91
C ASP A 16 2.51 4.07 -1.34
N GLY A 17 2.16 5.10 -2.10
CA GLY A 17 2.43 6.50 -1.76
C GLY A 17 3.86 6.95 -2.03
N SER A 18 4.76 6.06 -2.47
CA SER A 18 6.12 6.43 -2.83
C SER A 18 6.26 6.75 -4.32
N GLU A 19 7.24 7.59 -4.63
CA GLU A 19 7.63 7.89 -6.00
C GLU A 19 8.28 6.67 -6.66
N LYS A 20 7.85 6.33 -7.89
CA LYS A 20 8.41 5.20 -8.66
C LYS A 20 9.54 5.70 -9.56
N LYS A 21 10.69 5.05 -9.48
CA LYS A 21 11.89 5.41 -10.23
C LYS A 21 12.53 4.21 -10.90
N LEU A 22 13.29 4.46 -11.95
CA LEU A 22 14.18 3.47 -12.54
C LEU A 22 15.18 2.98 -11.50
N THR A 23 15.39 1.66 -11.47
CA THR A 23 16.50 1.04 -10.72
C THR A 23 17.70 0.78 -11.61
N GLY A 24 17.51 0.80 -12.93
CA GLY A 24 18.58 0.65 -13.90
C GLY A 24 18.13 0.95 -15.33
N LEU A 25 19.09 1.20 -16.18
CA LEU A 25 18.91 1.33 -17.64
C LEU A 25 20.07 0.63 -18.33
N SER A 26 19.76 -0.25 -19.25
CA SER A 26 20.77 -0.96 -20.04
C SER A 26 20.55 -0.77 -21.52
N HIS A 27 21.63 -0.82 -22.29
CA HIS A 27 21.65 -0.73 -23.74
C HIS A 27 22.31 -1.97 -24.34
N GLN A 28 21.61 -2.65 -25.22
CA GLN A 28 22.16 -3.78 -25.94
C GLN A 28 23.13 -3.29 -27.03
N THR A 29 24.42 -3.61 -26.88
CA THR A 29 25.50 -3.18 -27.78
C THR A 29 25.87 -4.22 -28.85
N GLY A 30 25.36 -5.47 -28.71
CA GLY A 30 25.55 -6.59 -29.62
C GLY A 30 24.57 -7.72 -29.35
N GLU A 31 24.66 -8.84 -30.06
CA GLU A 31 23.71 -9.96 -29.90
C GLU A 31 23.67 -10.54 -28.48
N ASN A 32 24.78 -10.46 -27.74
CA ASN A 32 24.89 -10.96 -26.36
C ASN A 32 25.59 -9.99 -25.39
N GLU A 33 25.74 -8.72 -25.78
CA GLU A 33 26.40 -7.72 -24.97
C GLU A 33 25.40 -6.63 -24.54
N THR A 34 25.33 -6.38 -23.25
CA THR A 34 24.52 -5.32 -22.65
C THR A 34 25.40 -4.42 -21.81
N LYS A 35 25.34 -3.10 -22.04
CA LYS A 35 26.03 -2.09 -21.25
C LYS A 35 25.02 -1.46 -20.30
N GLN A 36 25.33 -1.47 -19.01
CA GLN A 36 24.63 -0.66 -18.02
C GLN A 36 24.99 0.82 -18.20
N LEU A 37 23.98 1.66 -18.25
CA LEU A 37 24.11 3.10 -18.39
C LEU A 37 24.06 3.76 -17.02
N ALA A 38 24.89 4.77 -16.81
CA ALA A 38 24.95 5.51 -15.56
C ALA A 38 24.13 6.80 -15.65
N GLU A 39 23.24 7.01 -14.69
CA GLU A 39 22.51 8.28 -14.56
C GLU A 39 23.50 9.44 -14.33
N ASN A 40 23.21 10.60 -14.90
CA ASN A 40 24.06 11.81 -14.94
C ASN A 40 25.38 11.68 -15.74
N ALA A 41 25.73 10.49 -16.26
CA ALA A 41 26.87 10.30 -17.15
C ALA A 41 26.42 9.99 -18.60
N ASP A 42 25.56 8.99 -18.75
CA ASP A 42 25.06 8.54 -20.05
C ASP A 42 23.64 9.06 -20.35
N TYR A 43 22.86 9.36 -19.30
CA TYR A 43 21.49 9.90 -19.41
C TYR A 43 21.09 10.71 -18.16
N THR A 44 20.03 11.49 -18.30
CA THR A 44 19.27 12.03 -17.17
C THR A 44 17.82 11.57 -17.25
N ALA A 45 17.20 11.31 -16.11
CA ALA A 45 15.80 10.87 -16.02
C ALA A 45 14.95 11.95 -15.37
N SER A 46 13.76 12.18 -15.95
CA SER A 46 12.73 13.04 -15.37
C SER A 46 11.43 12.24 -15.26
N TYR A 47 10.76 12.36 -14.14
CA TYR A 47 9.53 11.62 -13.84
C TYR A 47 8.35 12.55 -13.76
N SER A 48 7.17 12.07 -14.16
CA SER A 48 5.91 12.77 -13.98
C SER A 48 4.80 11.79 -13.62
N ASN A 49 3.86 12.24 -12.77
CA ASN A 49 2.65 11.49 -12.37
C ASN A 49 2.93 10.08 -11.79
N ASN A 50 4.10 9.86 -11.21
CA ASN A 50 4.62 8.55 -10.84
C ASN A 50 4.32 8.12 -9.39
N VAL A 51 3.31 8.72 -8.75
CA VAL A 51 2.89 8.41 -7.36
C VAL A 51 1.47 7.87 -7.30
N HIS A 52 0.57 8.41 -8.11
CA HIS A 52 -0.85 8.07 -8.09
C HIS A 52 -1.19 6.88 -9.01
N PRO A 53 -2.23 6.10 -8.67
CA PRO A 53 -2.69 5.00 -9.53
C PRO A 53 -3.07 5.48 -10.93
N TYR A 54 -2.60 4.78 -11.94
CA TYR A 54 -2.96 4.95 -13.34
C TYR A 54 -2.70 3.64 -14.11
N THR A 55 -3.73 3.07 -14.69
CA THR A 55 -3.70 1.70 -15.23
C THR A 55 -3.83 1.62 -16.75
N LEU A 56 -4.09 2.74 -17.43
CA LEU A 56 -4.18 2.75 -18.89
C LEU A 56 -2.79 2.84 -19.53
N THR A 57 -2.59 2.11 -20.61
CA THR A 57 -1.39 2.15 -21.44
C THR A 57 -1.65 2.96 -22.72
N PRO A 58 -0.63 3.37 -23.49
CA PRO A 58 -0.81 4.17 -24.70
C PRO A 58 -1.75 3.58 -25.74
N ASP A 59 -1.98 2.26 -25.72
CA ASP A 59 -2.86 1.56 -26.65
C ASP A 59 -4.32 1.46 -26.16
N ASP A 60 -4.60 1.89 -24.94
CA ASP A 60 -5.94 1.84 -24.35
C ASP A 60 -6.80 3.04 -24.73
N GLU A 61 -8.11 2.81 -24.95
CA GLU A 61 -9.06 3.89 -25.13
C GLU A 61 -9.16 4.74 -23.86
N GLY A 62 -9.04 6.05 -24.01
CA GLY A 62 -9.05 7.00 -22.89
C GLY A 62 -7.70 7.25 -22.24
N PHE A 63 -6.60 6.73 -22.82
CA PHE A 63 -5.26 7.07 -22.37
C PHE A 63 -5.03 8.59 -22.42
N ASP A 64 -4.51 9.12 -21.32
CA ASP A 64 -4.16 10.54 -21.17
C ASP A 64 -2.67 10.67 -20.81
N SER A 65 -1.88 11.07 -21.80
CA SER A 65 -0.42 11.19 -21.65
C SER A 65 0.03 12.27 -20.66
N GLU A 66 -0.85 13.19 -20.28
CA GLU A 66 -0.55 14.21 -19.28
C GLU A 66 -0.76 13.69 -17.85
N LYS A 67 -1.65 12.70 -17.69
CA LYS A 67 -1.94 12.05 -16.42
C LYS A 67 -1.18 10.75 -16.21
N ALA A 68 -0.79 10.09 -17.30
CA ALA A 68 -0.08 8.82 -17.23
C ALA A 68 1.30 8.97 -16.57
N PRO A 69 1.68 8.04 -15.69
CA PRO A 69 3.03 7.96 -15.17
C PRO A 69 4.02 7.73 -16.29
N LYS A 70 5.06 8.55 -16.33
CA LYS A 70 6.12 8.39 -17.34
C LYS A 70 7.49 8.75 -16.82
N VAL A 71 8.50 8.12 -17.37
CA VAL A 71 9.88 8.56 -17.32
C VAL A 71 10.30 9.14 -18.66
N THR A 72 10.90 10.30 -18.64
CA THR A 72 11.52 10.91 -19.81
C THR A 72 13.03 10.83 -19.66
N LEU A 73 13.68 10.19 -20.60
CA LEU A 73 15.14 10.04 -20.65
C LEU A 73 15.73 11.02 -21.65
N TYR A 74 16.77 11.73 -21.22
CA TYR A 74 17.57 12.58 -22.08
C TYR A 74 18.98 11.99 -22.14
N GLY A 75 19.39 11.54 -23.31
CA GLY A 75 20.74 11.02 -23.52
C GLY A 75 21.79 12.14 -23.39
N THR A 76 22.95 11.81 -22.83
CA THR A 76 24.11 12.70 -22.66
C THR A 76 25.37 12.04 -23.25
N GLY A 77 26.38 12.81 -23.54
CA GLY A 77 27.64 12.30 -24.09
C GLY A 77 27.45 11.62 -25.46
N ASN A 78 27.76 10.34 -25.54
CA ASN A 78 27.63 9.54 -26.76
C ASN A 78 26.20 9.10 -27.07
N TYR A 79 25.28 9.35 -26.16
CA TYR A 79 23.86 9.07 -26.32
C TYR A 79 23.11 10.39 -26.47
N CYS A 80 22.42 10.60 -27.56
CA CYS A 80 21.68 11.83 -27.80
C CYS A 80 20.21 11.53 -28.08
N GLY A 81 19.36 12.48 -27.74
CA GLY A 81 17.93 12.42 -27.98
C GLY A 81 17.10 12.33 -26.70
N LYS A 82 15.80 12.16 -26.91
CA LYS A 82 14.77 12.05 -25.87
C LYS A 82 13.97 10.79 -26.10
N ALA A 83 13.71 10.04 -25.05
CA ALA A 83 12.78 8.92 -25.05
C ALA A 83 11.78 9.07 -23.89
N GLU A 84 10.54 8.70 -24.13
CA GLU A 84 9.50 8.65 -23.12
C GLU A 84 9.01 7.20 -22.98
N HIS A 85 8.88 6.75 -21.74
CA HIS A 85 8.30 5.47 -21.41
C HIS A 85 7.17 5.65 -20.41
N TYR A 86 5.99 5.15 -20.74
CA TYR A 86 4.82 5.12 -19.86
C TYR A 86 4.78 3.80 -19.11
N PHE A 87 4.30 3.84 -17.87
CA PHE A 87 4.12 2.67 -17.02
C PHE A 87 2.83 2.77 -16.25
N THR A 88 2.33 1.65 -15.76
CA THR A 88 1.11 1.61 -14.95
C THR A 88 1.44 1.67 -13.47
N ILE A 89 0.59 2.31 -12.68
CA ILE A 89 0.59 2.24 -11.22
C ILE A 89 -0.79 1.77 -10.81
N SER A 90 -0.92 0.51 -10.40
CA SER A 90 -2.15 -0.03 -9.87
C SER A 90 -2.34 0.34 -8.40
N GLU A 91 -3.58 0.42 -7.93
CA GLU A 91 -3.85 0.54 -6.51
C GLU A 91 -3.40 -0.74 -5.79
N ASN A 92 -2.81 -0.56 -4.61
CA ASN A 92 -2.60 -1.69 -3.71
C ASN A 92 -3.98 -2.16 -3.24
N ALA A 93 -4.37 -3.39 -3.60
CA ALA A 93 -5.64 -3.94 -3.17
C ALA A 93 -5.69 -3.97 -1.64
N ALA A 94 -6.65 -3.23 -1.08
CA ALA A 94 -6.84 -3.23 0.37
C ALA A 94 -7.22 -4.64 0.85
N ALA A 95 -6.54 -5.12 1.89
CA ALA A 95 -6.86 -6.40 2.52
C ALA A 95 -7.93 -6.20 3.62
N ALA A 96 -8.98 -7.03 3.60
CA ALA A 96 -9.99 -7.03 4.66
C ALA A 96 -9.36 -7.39 6.03
N PRO A 97 -9.85 -6.82 7.14
CA PRO A 97 -9.30 -7.11 8.45
C PRO A 97 -9.53 -8.55 8.89
N SER A 98 -8.51 -9.14 9.54
CA SER A 98 -8.58 -10.42 10.24
C SER A 98 -8.13 -10.22 11.68
N ILE A 99 -9.02 -10.44 12.66
CA ILE A 99 -8.75 -10.20 14.07
C ILE A 99 -7.78 -11.24 14.61
N THR A 100 -6.61 -10.81 15.07
CA THR A 100 -5.53 -11.67 15.56
C THR A 100 -5.55 -11.87 17.08
N THR A 101 -6.21 -10.99 17.85
CA THR A 101 -6.40 -11.17 19.30
C THR A 101 -7.09 -12.50 19.58
N SER A 102 -6.45 -13.41 20.31
CA SER A 102 -6.94 -14.75 20.60
C SER A 102 -7.86 -14.81 21.84
N SER A 103 -7.57 -14.02 22.85
CA SER A 103 -8.31 -13.92 24.11
C SER A 103 -8.08 -12.58 24.78
N LEU A 104 -8.95 -12.24 25.70
CA LEU A 104 -8.83 -11.09 26.58
C LEU A 104 -8.62 -11.60 28.01
N PRO A 105 -7.74 -10.98 28.80
CA PRO A 105 -7.56 -11.35 30.22
C PRO A 105 -8.80 -10.93 31.04
N ASP A 106 -8.97 -11.62 32.16
CA ASP A 106 -10.04 -11.29 33.12
C ASP A 106 -9.80 -9.89 33.72
N GLY A 107 -10.89 -9.15 33.89
CA GLY A 107 -10.91 -7.91 34.65
C GLY A 107 -11.36 -8.16 36.09
N LYS A 108 -11.10 -7.17 36.98
CA LYS A 108 -11.58 -7.17 38.36
C LYS A 108 -12.52 -6.00 38.58
N VAL A 109 -13.58 -6.21 39.35
CA VAL A 109 -14.53 -5.18 39.72
C VAL A 109 -13.82 -4.06 40.48
N GLY A 110 -14.06 -2.83 40.07
CA GLY A 110 -13.47 -1.63 40.68
C GLY A 110 -12.02 -1.34 40.31
N GLU A 111 -11.35 -2.22 39.55
CA GLU A 111 -9.99 -1.97 39.03
C GLU A 111 -10.04 -1.47 37.60
N ALA A 112 -9.08 -0.62 37.21
CA ALA A 112 -8.98 -0.15 35.83
C ALA A 112 -8.58 -1.31 34.88
N TYR A 113 -9.31 -1.44 33.77
CA TYR A 113 -9.06 -2.40 32.70
C TYR A 113 -8.70 -1.67 31.41
N SER A 114 -7.67 -2.14 30.70
CA SER A 114 -7.31 -1.66 29.36
C SER A 114 -6.67 -2.80 28.57
N GLN A 115 -7.26 -3.14 27.44
CA GLN A 115 -6.74 -4.12 26.49
C GLN A 115 -7.02 -3.64 25.06
N THR A 116 -6.05 -3.78 24.18
CA THR A 116 -6.17 -3.39 22.77
C THR A 116 -6.33 -4.62 21.88
N LEU A 117 -7.38 -4.62 21.09
CA LEU A 117 -7.61 -5.61 20.04
C LEU A 117 -6.62 -5.38 18.89
N THR A 118 -6.18 -6.47 18.27
CA THR A 118 -5.29 -6.45 17.11
C THR A 118 -5.91 -7.15 15.92
N ALA A 119 -5.64 -6.64 14.74
CA ALA A 119 -6.02 -7.26 13.48
C ALA A 119 -4.95 -6.99 12.41
N ASP A 120 -4.77 -7.97 11.52
CA ASP A 120 -4.08 -7.78 10.24
C ASP A 120 -5.07 -7.15 9.25
N GLY A 121 -4.54 -6.50 8.21
CA GLY A 121 -5.36 -5.86 7.16
C GLY A 121 -4.88 -4.45 6.86
N THR A 122 -5.46 -3.85 5.83
CA THR A 122 -5.08 -2.48 5.41
C THR A 122 -5.75 -1.44 6.30
N ALA A 123 -4.95 -0.54 6.88
CA ALA A 123 -5.47 0.58 7.65
C ALA A 123 -6.16 1.64 6.74
N PRO A 124 -7.09 2.45 7.26
CA PRO A 124 -7.57 2.45 8.65
C PRO A 124 -8.59 1.33 8.93
N ILE A 125 -8.50 0.74 10.13
CA ILE A 125 -9.44 -0.27 10.62
C ILE A 125 -10.36 0.37 11.66
N THR A 126 -11.67 0.16 11.52
CA THR A 126 -12.70 0.58 12.49
C THR A 126 -13.24 -0.62 13.26
N TRP A 127 -13.47 -0.42 14.57
CA TRP A 127 -13.90 -1.46 15.48
C TRP A 127 -15.30 -1.23 16.00
N SER A 128 -16.06 -2.30 16.20
CA SER A 128 -17.40 -2.25 16.79
C SER A 128 -17.75 -3.58 17.48
N ILE A 129 -18.76 -3.55 18.35
CA ILE A 129 -19.38 -4.77 18.86
C ILE A 129 -20.45 -5.19 17.84
N ASN A 130 -20.31 -6.40 17.31
CA ASN A 130 -21.24 -6.97 16.34
C ASN A 130 -22.42 -7.68 17.02
N GLU A 131 -22.14 -8.43 18.10
CA GLU A 131 -23.14 -9.18 18.88
C GLU A 131 -22.78 -9.13 20.36
N GLY A 132 -23.78 -9.24 21.22
CA GLY A 132 -23.60 -9.17 22.67
C GLY A 132 -23.33 -7.77 23.18
N SER A 133 -22.70 -7.69 24.34
CA SER A 133 -22.31 -6.43 24.97
C SER A 133 -21.09 -6.60 25.85
N LEU A 134 -20.29 -5.54 25.96
CA LEU A 134 -19.20 -5.49 26.93
C LEU A 134 -19.75 -5.48 28.36
N PRO A 135 -18.97 -5.97 29.35
CA PRO A 135 -19.28 -5.80 30.76
C PRO A 135 -19.59 -4.34 31.12
N ALA A 136 -20.52 -4.16 32.04
CA ALA A 136 -20.86 -2.80 32.52
C ALA A 136 -19.61 -2.06 33.03
N GLY A 137 -19.43 -0.83 32.59
CA GLY A 137 -18.27 0.01 32.93
C GLY A 137 -17.13 -0.06 31.91
N LEU A 138 -17.17 -0.99 30.93
CA LEU A 138 -16.20 -1.04 29.83
C LEU A 138 -16.75 -0.44 28.53
N ARG A 139 -15.85 0.10 27.72
CA ARG A 139 -16.14 0.70 26.40
C ARG A 139 -15.09 0.30 25.38
N LEU A 140 -15.52 0.15 24.13
CA LEU A 140 -14.63 -0.06 22.98
C LEU A 140 -14.40 1.29 22.28
N ASN A 141 -13.14 1.62 22.07
CA ASN A 141 -12.75 2.73 21.19
C ASN A 141 -12.77 2.23 19.74
N SER A 142 -13.62 2.81 18.92
CA SER A 142 -13.84 2.40 17.53
C SER A 142 -12.64 2.67 16.62
N THR A 143 -11.74 3.54 16.98
CA THR A 143 -10.56 3.88 16.16
C THR A 143 -9.32 3.08 16.55
N THR A 144 -9.11 2.86 17.85
CA THR A 144 -7.90 2.20 18.36
C THR A 144 -8.09 0.71 18.64
N GLY A 145 -9.33 0.22 18.74
CA GLY A 145 -9.63 -1.14 19.16
C GLY A 145 -9.41 -1.38 20.66
N GLU A 146 -9.20 -0.32 21.45
CA GLU A 146 -9.02 -0.43 22.90
C GLU A 146 -10.34 -0.66 23.62
N ILE A 147 -10.40 -1.72 24.43
CA ILE A 147 -11.46 -1.95 25.41
C ILE A 147 -10.93 -1.45 26.75
N SER A 148 -11.54 -0.40 27.29
CA SER A 148 -11.10 0.23 28.54
C SER A 148 -12.25 0.66 29.44
N GLY A 149 -11.95 0.87 30.72
CA GLY A 149 -12.89 1.31 31.73
C GLY A 149 -12.68 0.60 33.06
N THR A 150 -13.71 0.62 33.93
CA THR A 150 -13.70 -0.06 35.22
C THR A 150 -14.94 -0.95 35.33
N PRO A 151 -14.75 -2.29 35.38
CA PRO A 151 -15.88 -3.22 35.50
C PRO A 151 -16.71 -2.92 36.76
N ALA A 152 -18.03 -2.79 36.61
CA ALA A 152 -18.94 -2.40 37.68
C ALA A 152 -19.59 -3.58 38.41
N ALA A 153 -19.54 -4.79 37.83
CA ALA A 153 -20.15 -5.99 38.40
C ALA A 153 -19.37 -7.24 38.03
N GLU A 154 -19.47 -8.26 38.85
CA GLU A 154 -18.99 -9.62 38.53
C GLU A 154 -19.88 -10.29 37.47
N GLY A 155 -19.30 -11.15 36.66
CA GLY A 155 -20.00 -11.95 35.67
C GLY A 155 -19.14 -12.29 34.46
N THR A 156 -19.68 -13.14 33.60
CA THR A 156 -19.08 -13.48 32.30
C THR A 156 -19.87 -12.79 31.20
N ALA A 157 -19.19 -12.09 30.31
CA ALA A 157 -19.78 -11.48 29.15
C ALA A 157 -19.29 -12.21 27.88
N SER A 158 -20.23 -12.51 26.98
CA SER A 158 -19.92 -13.00 25.64
C SER A 158 -20.30 -11.93 24.62
N PHE A 159 -19.38 -11.58 23.76
CA PHE A 159 -19.59 -10.60 22.70
C PHE A 159 -18.73 -10.92 21.49
N THR A 160 -19.19 -10.51 20.33
CA THR A 160 -18.46 -10.62 19.07
C THR A 160 -17.98 -9.24 18.65
N VAL A 161 -16.69 -9.07 18.41
CA VAL A 161 -16.14 -7.86 17.85
C VAL A 161 -16.08 -7.93 16.33
N LYS A 162 -16.22 -6.79 15.69
CA LYS A 162 -16.06 -6.61 14.24
C LYS A 162 -14.96 -5.57 13.98
N ALA A 163 -14.02 -5.93 13.11
CA ALA A 163 -13.05 -5.05 12.51
C ALA A 163 -13.43 -4.82 11.05
N ALA A 164 -13.43 -3.59 10.55
CA ALA A 164 -13.83 -3.27 9.18
C ALA A 164 -12.93 -2.19 8.57
N ASN A 165 -12.69 -2.30 7.26
CA ASN A 165 -12.04 -1.28 6.42
C ASN A 165 -12.75 -1.18 5.07
N SER A 166 -12.18 -0.46 4.09
CA SER A 166 -12.73 -0.32 2.73
C SER A 166 -12.82 -1.63 1.95
N ALA A 167 -12.02 -2.64 2.28
CA ALA A 167 -12.00 -3.93 1.59
C ALA A 167 -12.99 -4.95 2.16
N GLY A 168 -13.48 -4.73 3.39
CA GLY A 168 -14.41 -5.66 4.02
C GLY A 168 -14.34 -5.65 5.54
N SER A 169 -14.74 -6.76 6.16
CA SER A 169 -14.74 -6.89 7.63
C SER A 169 -14.48 -8.33 8.07
N GLY A 170 -13.84 -8.47 9.23
CA GLY A 170 -13.71 -9.72 9.99
C GLY A 170 -14.38 -9.62 11.35
N THR A 171 -14.85 -10.75 11.88
CA THR A 171 -15.48 -10.86 13.22
C THR A 171 -14.80 -11.94 14.04
N LYS A 172 -14.84 -11.79 15.36
CA LYS A 172 -14.32 -12.78 16.31
C LYS A 172 -15.01 -12.69 17.67
#